data_ef68004c7fe98eb145f51127e9ee050a
#
_entry.id   ef68004c7fe98eb145f51127e9ee050a
#
_cell.length_a   1.000
_cell.length_b   1.000
_cell.length_c   1.000
_cell.angle_alpha   90.00
_cell.angle_beta   90.00
_cell.angle_gamma   90.00
#
_symmetry.space_group_name_H-M   'P 1'
#
loop_
_entity.id
_entity.type
_entity.pdbx_description
1 polymer ?
#
loop_
_entity_poly.entity_id
_entity_poly.type
_entity_poly.pdbx_seq_one_letter_code
_entity_poly.pdbx_strand_id
1 'polypeptide(L)'
;MAHAFRTGDDGRLLYPEQVFSAGKKSGKTTFAALHCLTVVLLFGGSYAEGVALANDLEQAQGRVFEQVKRIVQCSPLLRAEAKITADVISFPVIGATICAIASDYAGAAGGTQCIACFDELWGYTSERAHRLWDEMVPPPTRKIACRLTTTYAGFASESTLLEALYRGRRRIGSSRCGARCVRISSCA
;
A
#
# COMPACT_ATOMS: atom_id res chain seq x y z
N MET A 1 -5.10 -7.27 -11.79
CA MET A 1 -4.53 -5.91 -11.77
C MET A 1 -5.42 -4.86 -12.45
N ALA A 2 -5.93 -5.06 -13.67
CA ALA A 2 -6.69 -4.01 -14.39
C ALA A 2 -7.82 -3.33 -13.59
N HIS A 3 -8.55 -4.07 -12.76
CA HIS A 3 -9.61 -3.49 -11.91
C HIS A 3 -9.11 -2.52 -10.85
N ALA A 4 -7.90 -2.69 -10.34
CA ALA A 4 -7.33 -1.85 -9.28
C ALA A 4 -7.05 -0.42 -9.76
N PHE A 5 -6.82 -0.24 -11.06
CA PHE A 5 -6.48 1.04 -11.68
C PHE A 5 -7.64 1.70 -12.43
N ARG A 6 -8.86 1.21 -12.25
CA ARG A 6 -10.03 1.86 -12.85
C ARG A 6 -10.27 3.22 -12.23
N THR A 7 -10.51 4.21 -13.09
CA THR A 7 -10.83 5.58 -12.68
C THR A 7 -12.29 5.91 -12.98
N GLY A 8 -12.85 6.84 -12.23
CA GLY A 8 -14.11 7.47 -12.54
C GLY A 8 -13.94 8.58 -13.59
N ASP A 9 -15.05 9.21 -13.95
CA ASP A 9 -15.08 10.33 -14.92
C ASP A 9 -14.27 11.55 -14.43
N ASP A 10 -14.08 11.66 -13.11
CA ASP A 10 -13.26 12.69 -12.46
C ASP A 10 -11.75 12.37 -12.48
N GLY A 11 -11.35 11.22 -13.05
CA GLY A 11 -9.98 10.73 -13.10
C GLY A 11 -9.46 10.18 -11.77
N ARG A 12 -10.30 10.02 -10.76
CA ARG A 12 -9.92 9.43 -9.47
C ARG A 12 -10.05 7.92 -9.50
N LEU A 13 -9.22 7.23 -8.72
CA LEU A 13 -9.36 5.79 -8.55
C LEU A 13 -10.74 5.44 -8.00
N LEU A 14 -11.43 4.50 -8.65
CA LEU A 14 -12.71 3.97 -8.16
C LEU A 14 -12.55 3.19 -6.85
N TYR A 15 -11.36 2.65 -6.62
CA TYR A 15 -11.05 1.78 -5.51
C TYR A 15 -9.77 2.24 -4.80
N PRO A 16 -9.86 3.27 -3.94
CA PRO A 16 -8.71 3.74 -3.17
C PRO A 16 -8.29 2.74 -2.08
N GLU A 17 -9.20 1.89 -1.60
CA GLU A 17 -8.90 0.80 -0.68
C GLU A 17 -8.80 -0.52 -1.45
N GLN A 18 -7.62 -1.13 -1.43
CA GLN A 18 -7.32 -2.34 -2.17
C GLN A 18 -6.83 -3.43 -1.24
N VAL A 19 -7.45 -4.59 -1.26
CA VAL A 19 -7.07 -5.73 -0.43
C VAL A 19 -6.72 -6.92 -1.32
N PHE A 20 -5.49 -7.38 -1.20
CA PHE A 20 -5.02 -8.61 -1.83
C PHE A 20 -4.86 -9.69 -0.76
N SER A 21 -5.84 -10.59 -0.71
CA SER A 21 -5.85 -11.72 0.22
C SER A 21 -5.50 -13.02 -0.52
N ALA A 22 -4.46 -13.69 -0.06
CA ALA A 22 -4.01 -14.95 -0.65
C ALA A 22 -3.26 -15.79 0.39
N GLY A 23 -3.13 -17.09 0.16
CA GLY A 23 -2.43 -18.01 1.05
C GLY A 23 -0.97 -17.66 1.30
N LYS A 24 -0.34 -18.34 2.24
CA LYS A 24 1.12 -18.21 2.48
C LYS A 24 1.89 -18.63 1.22
N LYS A 25 3.03 -17.97 0.97
CA LYS A 25 3.94 -18.24 -0.17
C LYS A 25 3.31 -18.03 -1.56
N SER A 26 2.21 -17.27 -1.68
CA SER A 26 1.53 -16.95 -2.95
C SER A 26 2.08 -15.72 -3.68
N GLY A 27 3.22 -15.17 -3.26
CA GLY A 27 3.81 -13.99 -3.90
C GLY A 27 3.19 -12.65 -3.51
N LYS A 28 2.44 -12.56 -2.41
CA LYS A 28 1.79 -11.32 -1.95
C LYS A 28 2.74 -10.13 -1.87
N THR A 29 3.89 -10.32 -1.25
CA THR A 29 4.90 -9.26 -1.08
C THR A 29 5.46 -8.78 -2.42
N THR A 30 5.71 -9.70 -3.35
CA THR A 30 6.15 -9.36 -4.72
C THR A 30 5.06 -8.59 -5.46
N PHE A 31 3.80 -9.02 -5.32
CA PHE A 31 2.65 -8.31 -5.87
C PHE A 31 2.58 -6.88 -5.30
N ALA A 32 2.69 -6.71 -3.97
CA ALA A 32 2.67 -5.39 -3.33
C ALA A 32 3.81 -4.49 -3.83
N ALA A 33 5.01 -5.03 -3.95
CA ALA A 33 6.17 -4.29 -4.44
C ALA A 33 6.00 -3.83 -5.90
N LEU A 34 5.52 -4.70 -6.78
CA LEU A 34 5.23 -4.35 -8.18
C LEU A 34 4.09 -3.33 -8.28
N HIS A 35 3.06 -3.48 -7.46
CA HIS A 35 1.94 -2.55 -7.41
C HIS A 35 2.39 -1.16 -6.93
N CYS A 36 3.22 -1.11 -5.88
CA CYS A 36 3.83 0.11 -5.37
C CYS A 36 4.64 0.83 -6.46
N LEU A 37 5.56 0.13 -7.12
CA LEU A 37 6.34 0.67 -8.24
C LEU A 37 5.44 1.17 -9.37
N THR A 38 4.41 0.42 -9.74
CA THR A 38 3.47 0.79 -10.80
C THR A 38 2.74 2.10 -10.45
N VAL A 39 2.23 2.22 -9.22
CA VAL A 39 1.54 3.45 -8.79
C VAL A 39 2.50 4.62 -8.77
N VAL A 40 3.67 4.49 -8.17
CA VAL A 40 4.63 5.58 -8.02
C VAL A 40 5.19 6.04 -9.36
N LEU A 41 5.59 5.11 -10.23
CA LEU A 41 6.30 5.45 -11.45
C LEU A 41 5.38 5.79 -12.63
N LEU A 42 4.18 5.18 -12.70
CA LEU A 42 3.31 5.32 -13.86
C LEU A 42 2.08 6.19 -13.62
N PHE A 43 1.56 6.23 -12.40
CA PHE A 43 0.29 6.90 -12.11
C PHE A 43 0.40 8.06 -11.12
N GLY A 44 1.42 8.09 -10.27
CA GLY A 44 1.56 9.07 -9.19
C GLY A 44 1.96 10.47 -9.66
N GLY A 45 2.45 10.60 -10.90
CA GLY A 45 2.94 11.87 -11.45
C GLY A 45 4.29 12.29 -10.84
N SER A 46 4.68 13.54 -11.09
CA SER A 46 5.90 14.10 -10.50
C SER A 46 5.75 14.21 -8.98
N TYR A 47 6.86 14.00 -8.28
CA TYR A 47 6.92 14.01 -6.81
C TYR A 47 5.96 13.00 -6.15
N ALA A 48 5.79 11.85 -6.80
CA ALA A 48 5.00 10.77 -6.24
C ALA A 48 5.71 10.15 -5.02
N GLU A 49 4.95 9.91 -3.96
CA GLU A 49 5.44 9.30 -2.74
C GLU A 49 4.76 7.95 -2.52
N GLY A 50 5.55 6.89 -2.42
CA GLY A 50 5.11 5.56 -2.01
C GLY A 50 5.62 5.23 -0.61
N VAL A 51 4.79 4.60 0.19
CA VAL A 51 5.13 4.21 1.56
C VAL A 51 4.91 2.71 1.73
N ALA A 52 5.95 2.02 2.16
CA ALA A 52 5.89 0.63 2.58
C ALA A 52 5.91 0.56 4.12
N LEU A 53 4.85 0.00 4.70
CA LEU A 53 4.66 -0.04 6.13
C LEU A 53 4.96 -1.43 6.69
N ALA A 54 5.72 -1.47 7.78
CA ALA A 54 6.07 -2.68 8.50
C ALA A 54 5.42 -2.67 9.90
N ASN A 55 4.98 -3.84 10.34
CA ASN A 55 4.31 -4.00 11.63
C ASN A 55 5.27 -3.90 12.83
N ASP A 56 6.58 -4.15 12.62
CA ASP A 56 7.57 -4.25 13.69
C ASP A 56 8.81 -3.39 13.40
N LEU A 57 9.37 -2.77 14.45
CA LEU A 57 10.60 -1.96 14.39
C LEU A 57 11.83 -2.77 13.94
N GLU A 58 11.90 -4.05 14.31
CA GLU A 58 12.98 -4.95 13.84
C GLU A 58 12.85 -5.31 12.35
N GLN A 59 11.65 -5.15 11.78
CA GLN A 59 11.36 -5.29 10.36
C GLN A 59 11.19 -3.94 9.67
N ALA A 60 11.79 -2.88 10.22
CA ALA A 60 11.63 -1.48 9.75
C ALA A 60 11.92 -1.28 8.26
N GLN A 61 12.67 -2.19 7.65
CA GLN A 61 12.88 -2.24 6.20
C GLN A 61 11.80 -3.05 5.47
N GLY A 62 10.69 -3.35 6.11
CA GLY A 62 9.49 -4.06 5.65
C GLY A 62 9.68 -4.95 4.43
N ARG A 63 9.15 -6.13 4.47
CA ARG A 63 9.29 -7.11 3.37
C ARG A 63 8.94 -6.53 2.00
N VAL A 64 7.96 -5.62 1.94
CA VAL A 64 7.56 -4.94 0.69
C VAL A 64 8.66 -4.01 0.21
N PHE A 65 9.26 -3.18 1.08
CA PHE A 65 10.34 -2.26 0.70
C PHE A 65 11.57 -3.02 0.20
N GLU A 66 12.00 -4.06 0.91
CA GLU A 66 13.13 -4.91 0.48
C GLU A 66 12.84 -5.59 -0.86
N GLN A 67 11.59 -5.99 -1.10
CA GLN A 67 11.22 -6.56 -2.40
C GLN A 67 11.22 -5.49 -3.51
N VAL A 68 10.76 -4.27 -3.24
CA VAL A 68 10.90 -3.12 -4.16
C VAL A 68 12.37 -2.90 -4.50
N LYS A 69 13.23 -2.84 -3.50
CA LYS A 69 14.67 -2.64 -3.63
C LYS A 69 15.31 -3.71 -4.53
N ARG A 70 14.98 -4.99 -4.31
CA ARG A 70 15.45 -6.09 -5.16
C ARG A 70 14.99 -5.96 -6.61
N ILE A 71 13.71 -5.61 -6.83
CA ILE A 71 13.17 -5.42 -8.19
C ILE A 71 13.92 -4.28 -8.90
N VAL A 72 14.13 -3.14 -8.22
CA VAL A 72 14.87 -2.01 -8.79
C VAL A 72 16.32 -2.37 -9.09
N GLN A 73 16.99 -3.09 -8.19
CA GLN A 73 18.37 -3.54 -8.38
C GLN A 73 18.53 -4.56 -9.53
N CYS A 74 17.54 -5.43 -9.72
CA CYS A 74 17.56 -6.45 -10.79
C CYS A 74 17.20 -5.88 -12.17
N SER A 75 16.54 -4.72 -12.23
CA SER A 75 16.18 -4.07 -13.49
C SER A 75 17.25 -3.07 -13.92
N PRO A 76 17.98 -3.29 -15.01
CA PRO A 76 19.00 -2.35 -15.49
C PRO A 76 18.45 -0.91 -15.68
N LEU A 77 17.22 -0.82 -16.23
CA LEU A 77 16.55 0.45 -16.47
C LEU A 77 16.25 1.20 -15.17
N LEU A 78 15.60 0.53 -14.21
CA LEU A 78 15.24 1.18 -12.94
C LEU A 78 16.49 1.50 -12.10
N ARG A 79 17.49 0.62 -12.14
CA ARG A 79 18.73 0.81 -11.39
C ARG A 79 19.52 2.03 -11.89
N ALA A 80 19.48 2.32 -13.18
CA ALA A 80 20.17 3.48 -13.75
C ALA A 80 19.56 4.81 -13.27
N GLU A 81 18.25 4.82 -13.00
CA GLU A 81 17.49 6.01 -12.65
C GLU A 81 17.27 6.18 -11.13
N ALA A 82 17.56 5.15 -10.34
CA ALA A 82 17.26 5.12 -8.91
C ALA A 82 18.49 5.40 -8.04
N LYS A 83 18.30 6.16 -6.96
CA LYS A 83 19.21 6.22 -5.81
C LYS A 83 18.61 5.42 -4.67
N ILE A 84 19.34 4.44 -4.15
CA ILE A 84 18.88 3.50 -3.14
C ILE A 84 19.68 3.72 -1.85
N THR A 85 18.98 3.97 -0.77
CA THR A 85 19.52 4.01 0.60
C THR A 85 18.95 2.84 1.43
N ALA A 86 19.18 2.87 2.74
CA ALA A 86 18.69 1.84 3.65
C ALA A 86 17.14 1.79 3.65
N ASP A 87 16.50 2.94 3.68
CA ASP A 87 15.07 3.14 3.94
C ASP A 87 14.34 3.98 2.88
N VAL A 88 15.07 4.49 1.88
CA VAL A 88 14.48 5.29 0.79
C VAL A 88 15.03 4.87 -0.57
N ILE A 89 14.15 4.72 -1.53
CA ILE A 89 14.47 4.62 -2.96
C ILE A 89 13.93 5.87 -3.62
N SER A 90 14.78 6.64 -4.27
CA SER A 90 14.41 7.87 -4.98
C SER A 90 14.69 7.78 -6.47
N PHE A 91 13.83 8.40 -7.25
CA PHE A 91 13.93 8.56 -8.70
C PHE A 91 14.06 10.06 -9.01
N PRO A 92 15.29 10.61 -9.02
CA PRO A 92 15.52 12.05 -9.04
C PRO A 92 14.93 12.77 -10.25
N VAL A 93 14.90 12.12 -11.42
CA VAL A 93 14.38 12.70 -12.68
C VAL A 93 12.92 13.12 -12.54
N ILE A 94 12.11 12.33 -11.85
CA ILE A 94 10.67 12.60 -11.64
C ILE A 94 10.37 13.08 -10.21
N GLY A 95 11.39 13.18 -9.35
CA GLY A 95 11.25 13.56 -7.95
C GLY A 95 10.50 12.52 -7.09
N ALA A 96 10.26 11.31 -7.61
CA ALA A 96 9.48 10.30 -6.90
C ALA A 96 10.32 9.56 -5.86
N THR A 97 9.66 9.15 -4.77
CA THR A 97 10.29 8.42 -3.68
C THR A 97 9.44 7.25 -3.21
N ILE A 98 10.10 6.20 -2.75
CA ILE A 98 9.48 5.09 -2.02
C ILE A 98 10.25 4.94 -0.71
N CYS A 99 9.57 5.05 0.41
CA CYS A 99 10.19 4.95 1.74
C CYS A 99 9.59 3.80 2.56
N ALA A 100 10.44 3.23 3.41
CA ALA A 100 10.01 2.32 4.46
C ALA A 100 9.67 3.15 5.72
N ILE A 101 8.49 2.93 6.29
CA ILE A 101 8.09 3.51 7.57
C ILE A 101 7.83 2.37 8.55
N ALA A 102 8.56 2.39 9.66
CA ALA A 102 8.23 1.58 10.82
C ALA A 102 6.98 2.16 11.51
N SER A 103 6.41 1.43 12.44
CA SER A 103 5.15 1.74 13.13
C SER A 103 5.11 3.09 13.88
N ASP A 104 5.94 4.05 13.53
CA ASP A 104 5.92 5.41 14.08
C ASP A 104 5.02 6.32 13.25
N TYR A 105 3.77 6.44 13.68
CA TYR A 105 2.75 7.24 13.00
C TYR A 105 3.05 8.74 12.99
N ALA A 106 3.86 9.23 13.94
CA ALA A 106 4.16 10.66 14.06
C ALA A 106 4.94 11.20 12.84
N GLY A 107 5.80 10.37 12.24
CA GLY A 107 6.50 10.72 10.99
C GLY A 107 5.66 10.55 9.73
N ALA A 108 4.50 9.89 9.84
CA ALA A 108 3.61 9.60 8.72
C ALA A 108 2.47 10.62 8.56
N ALA A 109 2.20 11.39 9.64
CA ALA A 109 1.13 12.37 9.65
C ALA A 109 1.36 13.51 8.63
N GLY A 110 0.33 13.82 7.85
CA GLY A 110 0.38 14.89 6.84
C GLY A 110 1.06 14.53 5.52
N GLY A 111 1.42 13.26 5.32
CA GLY A 111 1.99 12.79 4.04
C GLY A 111 1.00 12.92 2.87
N THR A 112 1.54 13.13 1.66
CA THR A 112 0.77 13.20 0.42
C THR A 112 1.01 11.98 -0.47
N GLN A 113 1.16 10.82 0.14
CA GLN A 113 1.47 9.57 -0.52
C GLN A 113 0.44 9.20 -1.60
N CYS A 114 0.91 8.73 -2.75
CA CYS A 114 0.03 8.14 -3.77
C CYS A 114 -0.27 6.66 -3.51
N ILE A 115 0.56 6.00 -2.71
CA ILE A 115 0.30 4.64 -2.24
C ILE A 115 0.89 4.39 -0.86
N ALA A 116 0.09 3.76 0.01
CA ALA A 116 0.51 3.17 1.27
C ALA A 116 0.32 1.64 1.21
N CYS A 117 1.40 0.88 1.39
CA CYS A 117 1.39 -0.59 1.34
C CYS A 117 1.49 -1.17 2.75
N PHE A 118 0.43 -1.83 3.21
CA PHE A 118 0.40 -2.60 4.46
C PHE A 118 0.60 -4.09 4.16
N ASP A 119 1.69 -4.67 4.65
CA ASP A 119 1.91 -6.12 4.52
C ASP A 119 1.45 -6.84 5.79
N GLU A 120 0.77 -7.97 5.60
CA GLU A 120 0.26 -8.83 6.68
C GLU A 120 -0.60 -8.09 7.72
N LEU A 121 -1.63 -7.38 7.24
CA LEU A 121 -2.51 -6.53 8.08
C LEU A 121 -3.15 -7.28 9.26
N TRP A 122 -3.26 -8.59 9.22
CA TRP A 122 -3.76 -9.39 10.33
C TRP A 122 -2.96 -9.18 11.63
N GLY A 123 -1.68 -8.82 11.52
CA GLY A 123 -0.78 -8.59 12.66
C GLY A 123 -0.85 -7.17 13.25
N TYR A 124 -1.63 -6.26 12.65
CA TYR A 124 -1.77 -4.88 13.16
C TYR A 124 -2.83 -4.83 14.26
N THR A 125 -2.46 -5.29 15.46
CA THR A 125 -3.38 -5.46 16.61
C THR A 125 -3.21 -4.40 17.69
N SER A 126 -2.09 -3.63 17.69
CA SER A 126 -1.84 -2.59 18.67
C SER A 126 -2.58 -1.29 18.33
N GLU A 127 -2.88 -0.48 19.36
CA GLU A 127 -3.48 0.85 19.18
C GLU A 127 -2.61 1.75 18.29
N ARG A 128 -1.29 1.66 18.44
CA ARG A 128 -0.34 2.39 17.61
C ARG A 128 -0.44 2.00 16.13
N ALA A 129 -0.60 0.72 15.84
CA ALA A 129 -0.79 0.21 14.49
C ALA A 129 -2.13 0.67 13.89
N HIS A 130 -3.18 0.75 14.71
CA HIS A 130 -4.47 1.29 14.30
C HIS A 130 -4.37 2.78 13.96
N ARG A 131 -3.69 3.58 14.79
CA ARG A 131 -3.45 5.01 14.50
C ARG A 131 -2.67 5.20 13.21
N LEU A 132 -1.63 4.41 12.99
CA LEU A 132 -0.88 4.44 11.73
C LEU A 132 -1.77 4.12 10.53
N TRP A 133 -2.65 3.13 10.67
CA TRP A 133 -3.64 2.81 9.65
C TRP A 133 -4.57 3.99 9.34
N ASP A 134 -5.05 4.67 10.36
CA ASP A 134 -5.96 5.81 10.20
C ASP A 134 -5.26 7.02 9.56
N GLU A 135 -3.99 7.28 9.89
CA GLU A 135 -3.19 8.33 9.27
C GLU A 135 -2.86 8.07 7.79
N MET A 136 -2.77 6.81 7.39
CA MET A 136 -2.43 6.42 6.02
C MET A 136 -3.65 6.35 5.09
N VAL A 137 -4.67 7.13 5.34
CA VAL A 137 -5.81 7.27 4.42
C VAL A 137 -5.34 7.91 3.11
N PRO A 138 -5.79 7.40 1.94
CA PRO A 138 -5.47 8.02 0.66
C PRO A 138 -5.86 9.51 0.65
N PRO A 139 -4.91 10.44 0.41
CA PRO A 139 -5.17 11.86 0.49
C PRO A 139 -6.17 12.31 -0.59
N PRO A 140 -7.21 13.07 -0.24
CA PRO A 140 -8.22 13.52 -1.21
C PRO A 140 -7.69 14.54 -2.22
N THR A 141 -6.52 15.11 -1.96
CA THR A 141 -5.84 16.06 -2.85
C THR A 141 -5.25 15.39 -4.09
N ARG A 142 -4.94 14.08 -4.03
CA ARG A 142 -4.43 13.33 -5.19
C ARG A 142 -5.57 12.61 -5.92
N LYS A 143 -5.55 12.64 -7.25
CA LYS A 143 -6.50 11.87 -8.08
C LYS A 143 -6.20 10.37 -8.00
N ILE A 144 -4.93 10.03 -8.09
CA ILE A 144 -4.45 8.66 -7.96
C ILE A 144 -3.79 8.52 -6.59
N ALA A 145 -4.54 8.00 -5.66
CA ALA A 145 -4.05 7.62 -4.33
C ALA A 145 -4.76 6.36 -3.88
N CYS A 146 -4.02 5.42 -3.30
CA CYS A 146 -4.58 4.18 -2.79
C CYS A 146 -3.84 3.66 -1.55
N ARG A 147 -4.54 2.84 -0.78
CA ARG A 147 -4.00 2.03 0.28
C ARG A 147 -4.10 0.57 -0.12
N LEU A 148 -2.97 -0.09 -0.29
CA LEU A 148 -2.89 -1.51 -0.61
C LEU A 148 -2.62 -2.30 0.67
N THR A 149 -3.47 -3.28 0.92
CA THR A 149 -3.29 -4.24 2.00
C THR A 149 -3.02 -5.61 1.42
N THR A 150 -1.91 -6.23 1.80
CA THR A 150 -1.69 -7.64 1.55
C THR A 150 -1.89 -8.43 2.85
N THR A 151 -2.59 -9.55 2.77
CA THR A 151 -2.91 -10.35 3.95
C THR A 151 -3.27 -11.79 3.58
N TYR A 152 -3.39 -12.64 4.57
CA TYR A 152 -4.14 -13.88 4.52
C TYR A 152 -5.28 -13.84 5.56
N ALA A 153 -6.02 -14.91 5.74
CA ALA A 153 -7.06 -14.97 6.77
C ALA A 153 -6.43 -14.69 8.15
N GLY A 154 -6.94 -13.68 8.84
CA GLY A 154 -6.54 -13.34 10.20
C GLY A 154 -7.11 -14.30 11.24
N PHE A 155 -6.79 -14.06 12.50
CA PHE A 155 -7.37 -14.79 13.64
C PHE A 155 -8.63 -14.08 14.11
N ALA A 156 -9.70 -14.84 14.30
CA ALA A 156 -10.97 -14.31 14.80
C ALA A 156 -10.74 -13.61 16.16
N SER A 157 -11.33 -12.45 16.34
CA SER A 157 -11.23 -11.59 17.54
C SER A 157 -9.87 -10.94 17.79
N GLU A 158 -8.80 -11.34 17.12
CA GLU A 158 -7.47 -10.74 17.27
C GLU A 158 -7.19 -9.73 16.15
N SER A 159 -7.55 -10.05 14.90
CA SER A 159 -7.31 -9.23 13.73
C SER A 159 -8.44 -8.21 13.52
N THR A 160 -8.70 -7.36 14.49
CA THR A 160 -9.85 -6.44 14.54
C THR A 160 -9.89 -5.47 13.34
N LEU A 161 -8.74 -4.96 12.92
CA LEU A 161 -8.62 -4.06 11.78
C LEU A 161 -9.01 -4.77 10.47
N LEU A 162 -8.50 -5.99 10.27
CA LEU A 162 -8.83 -6.80 9.11
C LEU A 162 -10.32 -7.20 9.09
N GLU A 163 -10.88 -7.54 10.26
CA GLU A 163 -12.30 -7.81 10.38
C GLU A 163 -13.16 -6.59 10.05
N ALA A 164 -12.77 -5.40 10.51
CA ALA A 164 -13.47 -4.16 10.20
C ALA A 164 -13.49 -3.88 8.68
N LEU A 165 -12.38 -4.11 7.98
CA LEU A 165 -12.31 -4.02 6.52
C LEU A 165 -13.27 -5.01 5.84
N TYR A 166 -13.34 -6.25 6.31
CA TYR A 166 -14.26 -7.24 5.74
C TYR A 166 -15.74 -6.94 6.04
N ARG A 167 -16.05 -6.40 7.22
CA ARG A 167 -17.41 -5.98 7.60
C ARG A 167 -17.86 -4.73 6.82
N GLY A 168 -16.98 -3.74 6.66
CA GLY A 168 -17.23 -2.53 5.90
C GLY A 168 -17.64 -2.83 4.45
N ARG A 169 -17.06 -3.87 3.83
CA ARG A 169 -17.43 -4.34 2.49
C ARG A 169 -18.88 -4.81 2.36
N ARG A 170 -19.44 -5.44 3.38
CA ARG A 170 -20.86 -5.92 3.35
C ARG A 170 -21.86 -4.76 3.34
N ARG A 171 -21.47 -3.57 3.83
CA ARG A 171 -22.31 -2.36 3.87
C ARG A 171 -22.26 -1.52 2.59
N ILE A 172 -21.20 -1.64 1.78
CA ILE A 172 -21.00 -0.81 0.58
C ILE A 172 -21.93 -1.22 -0.59
N GLY A 173 -22.60 -2.34 -0.49
CA GLY A 173 -23.65 -2.73 -1.46
C GLY A 173 -24.92 -1.85 -1.40
N SER A 174 -25.09 -0.94 -0.45
CA SER A 174 -26.37 -0.26 -0.22
C SER A 174 -26.34 1.24 0.06
N SER A 175 -25.22 1.96 0.01
CA SER A 175 -25.28 3.40 0.28
C SER A 175 -24.25 4.23 -0.51
N ARG A 176 -24.76 5.33 -1.05
CA ARG A 176 -24.04 6.39 -1.73
C ARG A 176 -23.13 7.13 -0.74
N CYS A 177 -21.85 7.18 -1.04
CA CYS A 177 -20.79 7.82 -0.27
C CYS A 177 -20.08 6.89 0.74
N GLY A 178 -18.90 6.42 0.35
CA GLY A 178 -18.00 5.63 1.19
C GLY A 178 -16.86 5.06 0.34
N ALA A 179 -15.68 4.95 0.92
CA ALA A 179 -14.51 4.39 0.25
C ALA A 179 -14.84 3.02 -0.40
N ARG A 180 -14.60 2.93 -1.70
CA ARG A 180 -14.82 1.67 -2.44
C ARG A 180 -13.59 0.79 -2.30
N CYS A 181 -13.77 -0.45 -1.89
CA CYS A 181 -12.71 -1.44 -1.71
C CYS A 181 -12.80 -2.53 -2.79
N VAL A 182 -11.68 -2.85 -3.41
CA VAL A 182 -11.54 -4.01 -4.31
C VAL A 182 -10.79 -5.13 -3.61
N ARG A 183 -11.34 -6.33 -3.67
CA ARG A 183 -10.60 -7.55 -3.35
C ARG A 183 -9.95 -8.08 -4.62
N ILE A 184 -8.63 -8.12 -4.61
CA ILE A 184 -7.86 -8.86 -5.61
C ILE A 184 -7.63 -10.23 -4.99
N SER A 185 -8.47 -11.22 -5.32
CA SER A 185 -8.24 -12.60 -4.92
C SER A 185 -7.50 -13.34 -6.03
N SER A 186 -6.45 -14.07 -5.67
CA SER A 186 -5.96 -15.12 -6.56
C SER A 186 -6.97 -16.28 -6.47
N CYS A 187 -7.55 -16.68 -7.60
CA CYS A 187 -8.14 -18.00 -7.69
C CYS A 187 -7.01 -19.02 -7.51
N ALA A 188 -7.20 -19.94 -6.56
CA ALA A 188 -6.38 -21.14 -6.46
C ALA A 188 -6.71 -22.05 -7.63
#